data_4515a6c46bb831b01c9f3c97311728c8
#
_entry.id   4515a6c46bb831b01c9f3c97311728c8
#
_cell.length_a   1.000
_cell.length_b   1.000
_cell.length_c   1.000
_cell.angle_alpha   90.00
_cell.angle_beta   90.00
_cell.angle_gamma   90.00
#
_symmetry.space_group_name_H-M   'P 1'
#
loop_
_entity.id
_entity.type
_entity.pdbx_description
1 polymer ?
#
loop_
_entity_poly.entity_id
_entity_poly.type
_entity_poly.pdbx_seq_one_letter_code
_entity_poly.pdbx_strand_id
1 'polypeptide(L)'
;MTVYPITPKAELLNQARTNDEENWALCSGCTECCEYISLEIDRPTTLKDVDNIIWYLIHQNVWVWVDEEDKWYVQFNTRCKKLDESGRCGWYAHRPKLCQDYKQAECPRYNSGPAEKFLFKDEEQFMNWLALARSSKLRSLQQRYLVQRARRWQRKSKKPNERKDANGRRTTTEKN
;
A
#
# COMPACT_ATOMS: atom_id res chain seq x y z
N MET A 1 5.98 -18.25 8.81
CA MET A 1 6.51 -16.90 9.09
C MET A 1 7.77 -17.07 9.92
N THR A 2 8.92 -16.82 9.33
CA THR A 2 10.21 -16.91 10.03
C THR A 2 10.42 -15.57 10.76
N VAL A 3 10.30 -15.59 12.08
CA VAL A 3 10.59 -14.42 12.92
C VAL A 3 12.11 -14.32 13.04
N TYR A 4 12.70 -13.33 12.39
CA TYR A 4 14.12 -13.04 12.55
C TYR A 4 14.32 -12.21 13.83
N PRO A 5 15.36 -12.49 14.63
CA PRO A 5 15.63 -11.72 15.82
C PRO A 5 15.95 -10.25 15.47
N ILE A 6 15.32 -9.32 16.16
CA ILE A 6 15.56 -7.88 16.02
C ILE A 6 16.87 -7.56 16.74
N THR A 7 17.91 -7.23 16.01
CA THR A 7 19.15 -6.72 16.57
C THR A 7 19.01 -5.25 16.96
N PRO A 8 19.44 -4.82 18.15
CA PRO A 8 19.30 -3.43 18.60
C PRO A 8 20.00 -2.44 17.65
N LYS A 9 19.31 -1.33 17.34
CA LYS A 9 19.76 -0.27 16.40
C LYS A 9 21.16 0.27 16.68
N ALA A 10 21.53 0.42 17.95
CA ALA A 10 22.84 0.95 18.35
C ALA A 10 24.00 0.05 17.92
N GLU A 11 23.81 -1.27 17.97
CA GLU A 11 24.82 -2.27 17.57
C GLU A 11 24.99 -2.29 16.05
N LEU A 12 23.88 -2.15 15.31
CA LEU A 12 23.84 -2.12 13.85
C LEU A 12 24.41 -0.81 13.27
N LEU A 13 24.15 0.34 13.90
CA LEU A 13 24.69 1.64 13.48
C LEU A 13 26.21 1.74 13.70
N ASN A 14 26.75 1.08 14.70
CA ASN A 14 28.19 0.99 14.89
C ASN A 14 28.86 0.06 13.85
N GLN A 15 28.16 -0.95 13.37
CA GLN A 15 28.63 -1.85 12.30
C GLN A 15 28.48 -1.21 10.90
N ALA A 16 27.44 -0.38 10.67
CA ALA A 16 27.15 0.24 9.36
C ALA A 16 28.14 1.37 8.95
N ARG A 17 29.17 1.65 9.74
CA ARG A 17 30.15 2.72 9.46
C ARG A 17 31.35 2.29 8.61
N THR A 18 31.49 1.03 8.28
CA THR A 18 32.61 0.48 7.55
C THR A 18 32.11 -0.30 6.32
N ASN A 19 32.51 0.15 5.15
CA ASN A 19 32.51 -0.52 3.82
C ASN A 19 31.22 -1.20 3.25
N ASP A 20 31.09 -1.19 1.93
CA ASP A 20 30.02 -1.86 1.14
C ASP A 20 29.90 -3.37 1.46
N GLU A 21 30.97 -4.04 1.88
CA GLU A 21 30.96 -5.45 2.28
C GLU A 21 30.21 -5.70 3.59
N GLU A 22 30.28 -4.79 4.56
CA GLU A 22 29.54 -4.88 5.83
C GLU A 22 28.05 -4.57 5.63
N ASN A 23 27.74 -3.65 4.72
CA ASN A 23 26.36 -3.40 4.29
C ASN A 23 25.71 -4.63 3.67
N TRP A 24 26.50 -5.41 2.93
CA TRP A 24 26.07 -6.70 2.40
C TRP A 24 25.75 -7.72 3.50
N ALA A 25 26.53 -7.78 4.56
CA ALA A 25 26.32 -8.72 5.66
C ALA A 25 24.99 -8.44 6.41
N LEU A 26 24.61 -7.17 6.61
CA LEU A 26 23.37 -6.79 7.26
C LEU A 26 22.13 -7.14 6.43
N CYS A 27 22.23 -7.01 5.10
CA CYS A 27 21.15 -7.36 4.17
C CYS A 27 21.16 -8.85 3.79
N SER A 28 22.15 -9.62 4.21
CA SER A 28 22.26 -11.04 3.87
C SER A 28 21.08 -11.82 4.44
N GLY A 29 20.30 -12.45 3.54
CA GLY A 29 19.08 -13.17 3.90
C GLY A 29 17.87 -12.30 4.23
N CYS A 30 17.98 -10.97 4.15
CA CYS A 30 16.84 -10.05 4.23
C CYS A 30 16.32 -9.74 2.84
N THR A 31 15.00 -9.86 2.64
CA THR A 31 14.36 -9.63 1.35
C THR A 31 13.34 -8.49 1.39
N GLU A 32 13.15 -7.86 2.54
CA GLU A 32 12.00 -6.99 2.82
C GLU A 32 11.83 -5.86 1.79
N CYS A 33 12.89 -5.12 1.44
CA CYS A 33 12.84 -4.08 0.41
C CYS A 33 12.64 -4.62 -1.02
N CYS A 34 12.69 -5.93 -1.22
CA CYS A 34 12.39 -6.60 -2.49
C CYS A 34 11.01 -7.26 -2.53
N GLU A 35 10.23 -7.19 -1.44
CA GLU A 35 8.91 -7.80 -1.35
C GLU A 35 7.78 -6.82 -1.63
N TYR A 36 8.07 -5.53 -1.78
CA TYR A 36 7.07 -4.51 -2.12
C TYR A 36 7.66 -3.37 -2.95
N ILE A 37 6.78 -2.60 -3.55
CA ILE A 37 7.05 -1.27 -4.10
C ILE A 37 6.07 -0.28 -3.50
N SER A 38 6.53 0.96 -3.23
CA SER A 38 5.71 2.01 -2.67
C SER A 38 5.82 3.28 -3.50
N LEU A 39 4.70 3.97 -3.70
CA LEU A 39 4.62 5.21 -4.45
C LEU A 39 3.92 6.27 -3.62
N GLU A 40 4.48 7.47 -3.58
CA GLU A 40 3.82 8.61 -2.95
C GLU A 40 2.53 8.97 -3.70
N ILE A 41 1.47 9.24 -2.95
CA ILE A 41 0.17 9.67 -3.45
C ILE A 41 -0.30 10.91 -2.71
N ASP A 42 -1.25 11.63 -3.29
CA ASP A 42 -1.83 12.80 -2.65
C ASP A 42 -2.67 12.43 -1.42
N ARG A 43 -2.61 13.27 -0.40
CA ARG A 43 -3.51 13.19 0.74
C ARG A 43 -4.96 13.36 0.29
N PRO A 44 -5.92 12.57 0.80
CA PRO A 44 -7.32 12.72 0.42
C PRO A 44 -7.92 14.05 0.89
N THR A 45 -8.35 14.87 -0.07
CA THR A 45 -9.00 16.17 0.15
C THR A 45 -10.36 16.26 -0.51
N THR A 46 -10.64 15.39 -1.48
CA THR A 46 -11.87 15.33 -2.26
C THR A 46 -12.52 13.95 -2.18
N LEU A 47 -13.78 13.86 -2.61
CA LEU A 47 -14.45 12.55 -2.73
C LEU A 47 -13.79 11.63 -3.76
N LYS A 48 -13.16 12.21 -4.79
CA LYS A 48 -12.41 11.46 -5.79
C LYS A 48 -11.18 10.79 -5.17
N ASP A 49 -10.46 11.51 -4.30
CA ASP A 49 -9.26 10.98 -3.64
C ASP A 49 -9.64 9.82 -2.70
N VAL A 50 -10.76 9.96 -1.97
CA VAL A 50 -11.32 8.87 -1.15
C VAL A 50 -11.68 7.66 -2.02
N ASP A 51 -12.34 7.88 -3.17
CA ASP A 51 -12.71 6.80 -4.11
C ASP A 51 -11.45 6.10 -4.67
N ASN A 52 -10.38 6.85 -4.97
CA ASN A 52 -9.10 6.32 -5.44
C ASN A 52 -8.42 5.47 -4.35
N ILE A 53 -8.36 5.95 -3.10
CA ILE A 53 -7.76 5.19 -1.99
C ILE A 53 -8.54 3.90 -1.76
N ILE A 54 -9.87 3.95 -1.75
CA ILE A 54 -10.70 2.75 -1.64
C ILE A 54 -10.44 1.80 -2.81
N TRP A 55 -10.28 2.34 -4.03
CA TRP A 55 -9.94 1.51 -5.19
C TRP A 55 -8.61 0.79 -5.02
N TYR A 56 -7.58 1.39 -4.43
CA TYR A 56 -6.35 0.68 -4.08
C TYR A 56 -6.62 -0.44 -3.06
N LEU A 57 -7.33 -0.12 -1.98
CA LEU A 57 -7.52 -1.00 -0.82
C LEU A 57 -8.44 -2.22 -1.07
N ILE A 58 -9.28 -2.19 -2.13
CA ILE A 58 -10.07 -3.38 -2.54
C ILE A 58 -9.26 -4.39 -3.34
N HIS A 59 -7.99 -4.10 -3.66
CA HIS A 59 -7.11 -5.04 -4.36
C HIS A 59 -6.27 -5.84 -3.36
N GLN A 60 -6.09 -7.13 -3.67
CA GLN A 60 -5.25 -8.00 -2.85
C GLN A 60 -3.79 -7.51 -2.83
N ASN A 61 -3.16 -7.58 -1.66
CA ASN A 61 -1.76 -7.20 -1.47
C ASN A 61 -1.45 -5.72 -1.77
N VAL A 62 -2.46 -4.85 -1.77
CA VAL A 62 -2.28 -3.40 -1.90
C VAL A 62 -2.68 -2.74 -0.60
N TRP A 63 -1.78 -1.97 -0.03
CA TRP A 63 -1.97 -1.23 1.21
C TRP A 63 -1.80 0.26 0.96
N VAL A 64 -2.32 1.07 1.87
CA VAL A 64 -2.07 2.51 1.91
C VAL A 64 -1.54 2.86 3.29
N TRP A 65 -0.50 3.69 3.36
CA TRP A 65 0.08 4.09 4.63
C TRP A 65 0.49 5.56 4.63
N VAL A 66 0.69 6.11 5.82
CA VAL A 66 1.06 7.50 6.06
C VAL A 66 2.28 7.49 6.95
N ASP A 67 3.31 8.27 6.61
CA ASP A 67 4.51 8.42 7.43
C ASP A 67 4.34 9.47 8.55
N GLU A 68 5.38 9.66 9.35
CA GLU A 68 5.40 10.65 10.42
C GLU A 68 5.34 12.10 9.91
N GLU A 69 5.67 12.33 8.64
CA GLU A 69 5.64 13.65 7.97
C GLU A 69 4.28 13.92 7.29
N ASP A 70 3.28 13.04 7.54
CA ASP A 70 1.94 13.08 6.94
C ASP A 70 1.92 12.92 5.40
N LYS A 71 2.96 12.32 4.81
CA LYS A 71 2.97 11.90 3.41
C LYS A 71 2.25 10.58 3.25
N TRP A 72 1.57 10.43 2.14
CA TRP A 72 0.72 9.28 1.81
C TRP A 72 1.36 8.40 0.75
N TYR A 73 1.26 7.10 0.92
CA TYR A 73 1.85 6.12 0.02
C TYR A 73 0.87 5.00 -0.28
N VAL A 74 0.86 4.54 -1.52
CA VAL A 74 0.28 3.25 -1.91
C VAL A 74 1.40 2.23 -2.01
N GLN A 75 1.24 1.07 -1.39
CA GLN A 75 2.20 -0.02 -1.37
C GLN A 75 1.61 -1.24 -2.06
N PHE A 76 2.36 -1.78 -2.99
CA PHE A 76 2.06 -3.03 -3.68
C PHE A 76 2.99 -4.11 -3.12
N ASN A 77 2.45 -5.06 -2.37
CA ASN A 77 3.22 -6.17 -1.78
C ASN A 77 3.44 -7.23 -2.86
N THR A 78 4.50 -7.03 -3.62
CA THR A 78 4.89 -7.84 -4.78
C THR A 78 6.38 -8.12 -4.76
N ARG A 79 6.74 -9.40 -4.83
CA ARG A 79 8.12 -9.85 -4.79
C ARG A 79 8.87 -9.46 -6.06
N CYS A 80 10.09 -8.95 -5.91
CA CYS A 80 10.98 -8.66 -7.02
C CYS A 80 11.33 -9.93 -7.80
N LYS A 81 11.16 -9.91 -9.12
CA LYS A 81 11.47 -11.04 -10.01
C LYS A 81 12.96 -11.39 -10.09
N LYS A 82 13.84 -10.51 -9.59
CA LYS A 82 15.30 -10.70 -9.57
C LYS A 82 15.82 -11.23 -8.23
N LEU A 83 14.95 -11.44 -7.28
CA LEU A 83 15.24 -12.08 -6.03
C LEU A 83 15.22 -13.60 -6.23
N ASP A 84 16.34 -14.27 -5.96
CA ASP A 84 16.43 -15.72 -6.05
C ASP A 84 15.82 -16.43 -4.82
N GLU A 85 15.85 -17.76 -4.80
CA GLU A 85 15.31 -18.57 -3.70
C GLU A 85 16.13 -18.43 -2.40
N SER A 86 17.40 -18.06 -2.51
CA SER A 86 18.28 -17.81 -1.36
C SER A 86 18.13 -16.40 -0.78
N GLY A 87 17.26 -15.56 -1.36
CA GLY A 87 17.07 -14.18 -0.94
C GLY A 87 18.12 -13.21 -1.48
N ARG A 88 18.83 -13.57 -2.54
CA ARG A 88 19.86 -12.72 -3.16
C ARG A 88 19.34 -12.05 -4.42
N CYS A 89 19.82 -10.83 -4.67
CA CYS A 89 19.50 -10.10 -5.89
C CYS A 89 20.36 -10.60 -7.06
N GLY A 90 19.76 -11.28 -8.03
CA GLY A 90 20.45 -11.74 -9.26
C GLY A 90 20.89 -10.59 -10.18
N TRP A 91 20.48 -9.36 -9.91
CA TRP A 91 20.88 -8.16 -10.64
C TRP A 91 21.69 -7.18 -9.80
N TYR A 92 22.37 -7.65 -8.75
CA TYR A 92 23.01 -6.78 -7.77
C TYR A 92 23.91 -5.70 -8.41
N ALA A 93 24.77 -6.06 -9.36
CA ALA A 93 25.63 -5.12 -10.07
C ALA A 93 24.90 -4.14 -11.02
N HIS A 94 23.68 -4.49 -11.44
CA HIS A 94 22.87 -3.73 -12.42
C HIS A 94 21.57 -3.18 -11.82
N ARG A 95 21.52 -3.05 -10.50
CA ARG A 95 20.32 -2.56 -9.81
C ARG A 95 19.92 -1.18 -10.32
N PRO A 96 18.60 -0.92 -10.48
CA PRO A 96 18.10 0.43 -10.69
C PRO A 96 18.63 1.41 -9.64
N LYS A 97 18.75 2.69 -10.02
CA LYS A 97 19.25 3.73 -9.12
C LYS A 97 18.50 3.79 -7.78
N LEU A 98 17.18 3.62 -7.81
CA LEU A 98 16.34 3.56 -6.60
C LEU A 98 16.80 2.46 -5.63
N CYS A 99 17.15 1.27 -6.14
CA CYS A 99 17.65 0.18 -5.31
C CYS A 99 19.09 0.42 -4.81
N GLN A 100 19.88 1.21 -5.54
CA GLN A 100 21.25 1.57 -5.15
C GLN A 100 21.28 2.65 -4.07
N ASP A 101 20.34 3.62 -4.17
CA ASP A 101 20.24 4.77 -3.27
C ASP A 101 19.57 4.42 -1.93
N TYR A 102 18.97 3.23 -1.84
CA TYR A 102 18.32 2.77 -0.61
C TYR A 102 19.33 2.58 0.51
N LYS A 103 19.24 3.42 1.53
CA LYS A 103 20.16 3.39 2.67
C LYS A 103 19.63 2.46 3.75
N GLN A 104 20.51 1.65 4.32
CA GLN A 104 20.15 0.76 5.43
C GLN A 104 19.65 1.53 6.65
N ALA A 105 20.16 2.73 6.89
CA ALA A 105 19.69 3.59 7.97
C ALA A 105 18.20 4.00 7.84
N GLU A 106 17.67 3.91 6.63
CA GLU A 106 16.27 4.20 6.32
C GLU A 106 15.42 2.92 6.22
N CYS A 107 16.05 1.75 6.46
CA CYS A 107 15.36 0.46 6.37
C CYS A 107 14.37 0.28 7.53
N PRO A 108 13.08 -0.01 7.25
CA PRO A 108 12.07 -0.22 8.30
C PRO A 108 12.44 -1.32 9.28
N ARG A 109 13.17 -2.34 8.83
CA ARG A 109 13.63 -3.44 9.67
C ARG A 109 14.66 -3.02 10.72
N TYR A 110 15.54 -2.09 10.37
CA TYR A 110 16.65 -1.66 11.22
C TYR A 110 16.40 -0.29 11.86
N ASN A 111 15.28 0.35 11.55
CA ASN A 111 14.88 1.60 12.15
C ASN A 111 14.08 1.37 13.46
N SER A 112 13.97 2.38 14.31
CA SER A 112 13.39 2.30 15.66
C SER A 112 11.87 2.19 15.71
N GLY A 113 11.24 1.55 14.75
CA GLY A 113 9.80 1.36 14.71
C GLY A 113 9.25 1.26 13.30
N PRO A 114 7.94 1.02 13.15
CA PRO A 114 7.30 1.03 11.85
C PRO A 114 7.48 2.41 11.19
N ALA A 115 7.72 2.42 9.87
CA ALA A 115 7.80 3.66 9.09
C ALA A 115 6.42 4.35 9.00
N GLU A 116 5.36 3.60 9.32
CA GLU A 116 3.99 4.01 9.17
C GLU A 116 3.40 4.56 10.47
N LYS A 117 2.99 5.82 10.44
CA LYS A 117 2.09 6.43 11.44
C LYS A 117 0.69 5.84 11.38
N PHE A 118 0.19 5.58 10.16
CA PHE A 118 -1.05 4.89 9.88
C PHE A 118 -0.84 3.88 8.76
N LEU A 119 -1.41 2.68 8.92
CA LEU A 119 -1.41 1.63 7.91
C LEU A 119 -2.83 1.13 7.68
N PHE A 120 -3.28 1.15 6.43
CA PHE A 120 -4.58 0.66 5.99
C PHE A 120 -4.37 -0.53 5.05
N LYS A 121 -4.88 -1.69 5.42
CA LYS A 121 -4.80 -2.94 4.64
C LYS A 121 -6.08 -3.23 3.87
N ASP A 122 -7.16 -2.56 4.22
CA ASP A 122 -8.48 -2.67 3.62
C ASP A 122 -9.24 -1.35 3.71
N GLU A 123 -10.36 -1.27 2.98
CA GLU A 123 -11.19 -0.07 2.92
C GLU A 123 -11.91 0.23 4.23
N GLU A 124 -12.18 -0.77 5.06
CA GLU A 124 -12.86 -0.59 6.35
C GLU A 124 -11.97 0.16 7.33
N GLN A 125 -10.70 -0.20 7.44
CA GLN A 125 -9.72 0.49 8.28
C GLN A 125 -9.59 1.97 7.89
N PHE A 126 -9.49 2.25 6.59
CA PHE A 126 -9.41 3.62 6.07
C PHE A 126 -10.69 4.42 6.36
N MET A 127 -11.86 3.84 6.13
CA MET A 127 -13.14 4.50 6.39
C MET A 127 -13.37 4.76 7.88
N ASN A 128 -12.94 3.86 8.75
CA ASN A 128 -12.99 4.03 10.20
C ASN A 128 -12.03 5.15 10.65
N TRP A 129 -10.83 5.19 10.08
CA TRP A 129 -9.90 6.29 10.34
C TRP A 129 -10.48 7.66 9.94
N LEU A 130 -11.10 7.76 8.76
CA LEU A 130 -11.78 8.99 8.32
C LEU A 130 -12.89 9.41 9.28
N ALA A 131 -13.68 8.46 9.77
CA ALA A 131 -14.78 8.71 10.71
C ALA A 131 -14.29 9.25 12.07
N LEU A 132 -13.15 8.76 12.51
CA LEU A 132 -12.54 9.11 13.80
C LEU A 132 -11.55 10.29 13.71
N ALA A 133 -11.27 10.79 12.49
CA ALA A 133 -10.31 11.87 12.31
C ALA A 133 -10.69 13.12 13.12
N ARG A 134 -9.69 13.76 13.74
CA ARG A 134 -9.89 15.03 14.45
C ARG A 134 -10.42 16.13 13.53
N SER A 135 -10.00 16.12 12.28
CA SER A 135 -10.46 17.08 11.27
C SER A 135 -11.92 16.87 10.90
N SER A 136 -12.77 17.87 11.12
CA SER A 136 -14.17 17.87 10.70
C SER A 136 -14.32 17.72 9.19
N LYS A 137 -13.36 18.25 8.42
CA LYS A 137 -13.30 18.14 6.96
C LYS A 137 -13.15 16.68 6.51
N LEU A 138 -12.27 15.90 7.16
CA LEU A 138 -12.09 14.48 6.85
C LEU A 138 -13.34 13.67 7.21
N ARG A 139 -13.94 13.90 8.39
CA ARG A 139 -15.22 13.26 8.76
C ARG A 139 -16.34 13.58 7.77
N SER A 140 -16.42 14.83 7.30
CA SER A 140 -17.39 15.22 6.27
C SER A 140 -17.13 14.50 4.94
N LEU A 141 -15.90 14.27 4.54
CA LEU A 141 -15.58 13.48 3.34
C LEU A 141 -16.11 12.06 3.46
N GLN A 142 -15.89 11.40 4.59
CA GLN A 142 -16.39 10.06 4.86
C GLN A 142 -17.92 9.99 4.73
N GLN A 143 -18.63 10.86 5.40
CA GLN A 143 -20.11 10.89 5.35
C GLN A 143 -20.64 11.14 3.94
N ARG A 144 -20.07 12.12 3.25
CA ARG A 144 -20.45 12.44 1.85
C ARG A 144 -20.16 11.29 0.91
N TYR A 145 -19.05 10.59 1.09
CA TYR A 145 -18.72 9.40 0.32
C TYR A 145 -19.76 8.30 0.49
N LEU A 146 -20.12 7.97 1.72
CA LEU A 146 -21.12 6.95 2.02
C LEU A 146 -22.49 7.28 1.38
N VAL A 147 -22.93 8.54 1.49
CA VAL A 147 -24.18 9.00 0.86
C VAL A 147 -24.09 8.86 -0.67
N GLN A 148 -22.98 9.24 -1.27
CA GLN A 148 -22.81 9.12 -2.73
C GLN A 148 -22.80 7.66 -3.18
N ARG A 149 -22.10 6.77 -2.45
CA ARG A 149 -22.05 5.33 -2.71
C ARG A 149 -23.46 4.70 -2.63
N ALA A 150 -24.23 5.03 -1.60
CA ALA A 150 -25.60 4.56 -1.43
C ALA A 150 -26.51 5.00 -2.60
N ARG A 151 -26.40 6.28 -3.02
CA ARG A 151 -27.18 6.80 -4.19
C ARG A 151 -26.78 6.11 -5.48
N ARG A 152 -25.49 5.83 -5.71
CA ARG A 152 -25.01 5.08 -6.89
C ARG A 152 -25.60 3.66 -6.91
N TRP A 153 -25.62 3.00 -5.76
CA TRP A 153 -26.21 1.66 -5.61
C TRP A 153 -27.71 1.64 -5.94
N GLN A 154 -28.50 2.55 -5.35
CA GLN A 154 -29.94 2.65 -5.59
C GLN A 154 -30.29 2.91 -7.07
N ARG A 155 -29.47 3.72 -7.76
CA ARG A 155 -29.66 3.98 -9.20
C ARG A 155 -29.39 2.74 -10.05
N LYS A 156 -28.40 1.93 -9.68
CA LYS A 156 -28.08 0.69 -10.42
C LYS A 156 -29.13 -0.40 -10.18
N SER A 157 -29.65 -0.53 -8.97
CA SER A 157 -30.70 -1.50 -8.65
C SER A 157 -32.06 -1.20 -9.30
N LYS A 158 -32.30 0.06 -9.65
CA LYS A 158 -33.54 0.49 -10.35
C LYS A 158 -33.47 0.38 -11.88
N LYS A 159 -32.28 0.20 -12.47
CA LYS A 159 -32.16 -0.04 -13.92
C LYS A 159 -32.43 -1.51 -14.21
N PRO A 160 -33.38 -1.84 -15.14
CA PRO A 160 -33.55 -3.21 -15.61
C PRO A 160 -32.23 -3.73 -16.17
N ASN A 161 -31.96 -5.02 -15.96
CA ASN A 161 -30.74 -5.67 -16.48
C ASN A 161 -30.90 -5.89 -17.99
N GLU A 162 -30.69 -4.84 -18.79
CA GLU A 162 -30.73 -4.93 -20.24
C GLU A 162 -29.52 -5.71 -20.72
N ARG A 163 -29.69 -7.01 -20.98
CA ARG A 163 -28.70 -7.81 -21.71
C ARG A 163 -29.00 -7.68 -23.20
N LYS A 164 -27.95 -7.55 -24.01
CA LYS A 164 -28.05 -7.73 -25.46
C LYS A 164 -27.92 -9.19 -25.78
N ASP A 165 -28.84 -9.73 -26.58
CA ASP A 165 -28.70 -11.08 -27.15
C ASP A 165 -27.55 -11.13 -28.17
N ALA A 166 -27.24 -12.31 -28.67
CA ALA A 166 -26.17 -12.52 -29.66
C ALA A 166 -26.36 -11.71 -30.96
N ASN A 167 -27.56 -11.18 -31.20
CA ASN A 167 -27.94 -10.35 -32.35
C ASN A 167 -28.01 -8.85 -32.02
N GLY A 168 -27.56 -8.43 -30.81
CA GLY A 168 -27.54 -7.03 -30.39
C GLY A 168 -28.92 -6.48 -29.96
N ARG A 169 -29.96 -7.29 -29.86
CA ARG A 169 -31.29 -6.88 -29.41
C ARG A 169 -31.34 -6.82 -27.87
N ARG A 170 -31.99 -5.77 -27.35
CA ARG A 170 -32.14 -5.58 -25.89
C ARG A 170 -33.22 -6.54 -25.37
N THR A 171 -32.84 -7.42 -24.42
CA THR A 171 -33.78 -8.28 -23.71
C THR A 171 -33.87 -7.83 -22.26
N THR A 172 -35.07 -7.59 -21.75
CA THR A 172 -35.32 -7.32 -20.33
C THR A 172 -35.65 -8.64 -19.63
N THR A 173 -34.83 -9.01 -18.64
CA THR A 173 -35.15 -10.08 -17.69
C THR A 173 -35.81 -9.44 -16.46
N GLU A 174 -37.09 -9.69 -16.24
CA GLU A 174 -37.72 -9.42 -14.94
C GLU A 174 -37.12 -10.34 -13.89
N LYS A 175 -36.73 -9.75 -12.76
CA LYS A 175 -36.34 -10.53 -11.57
C LYS A 175 -37.62 -10.94 -10.84
N ASN A 176 -37.86 -12.25 -10.79
CA ASN A 176 -38.69 -12.85 -9.74
C ASN A 176 -37.96 -12.76 -8.41
#